data_a2d8f913b681870ce6415a244a094f12
#
_entry.id   a2d8f913b681870ce6415a244a094f12
#
_cell.length_a   1.000
_cell.length_b   1.000
_cell.length_c   1.000
_cell.angle_alpha   90.00
_cell.angle_beta   90.00
_cell.angle_gamma   90.00
#
_symmetry.space_group_name_H-M   'P 1'
#
loop_
_entity.id
_entity.type
_entity.pdbx_description
1 polymer ?
#
loop_
_entity_poly.entity_id
_entity_poly.type
_entity_poly.pdbx_seq_one_letter_code
_entity_poly.pdbx_strand_id
1 'polypeptide(L)'
;MKFLHLTAAATLMLVLGGGVAHAEKADRLKPMQVEADRMQHNEGQQLTDLFGRVQAVKGTLVMRAARMQVQQDDKGQQLARFWAEPGERVFFRQKREGVDEFIEGEALEAEYDSQLDRMVLTGRAEVRILREGRQADQILGQRIVYNNSTEVLNIDGKTPGAAAVDTSRTRVRAVLSPKAAASAPAASAPPLRSSPSLSAGERRP
;
A
#
# COMPACT_ATOMS: atom_id res chain seq x y z
N MET A 1 9.55 69.60 28.18
CA MET A 1 9.76 68.81 26.98
C MET A 1 9.69 67.36 27.41
N LYS A 2 8.57 66.68 27.09
CA LYS A 2 8.28 65.30 27.57
C LYS A 2 8.45 64.38 26.38
N PHE A 3 9.43 63.44 26.50
CA PHE A 3 9.62 62.39 25.50
C PHE A 3 8.69 61.25 25.81
N LEU A 4 7.82 60.94 24.85
CA LEU A 4 6.88 59.85 24.90
C LEU A 4 7.53 58.64 24.22
N HIS A 5 7.91 57.61 24.98
CA HIS A 5 8.42 56.36 24.43
C HIS A 5 7.26 55.42 24.07
N LEU A 6 7.04 55.24 22.77
CA LEU A 6 6.06 54.31 22.21
C LEU A 6 6.76 52.95 21.99
N THR A 7 6.56 52.00 22.89
CA THR A 7 7.05 50.61 22.74
C THR A 7 6.06 49.82 21.89
N ALA A 8 6.43 49.54 20.65
CA ALA A 8 5.69 48.63 19.78
C ALA A 8 6.06 47.17 20.12
N ALA A 9 5.13 46.47 20.75
CA ALA A 9 5.25 45.01 20.95
C ALA A 9 4.89 44.29 19.64
N ALA A 10 5.90 43.79 18.95
CA ALA A 10 5.73 42.93 17.79
C ALA A 10 5.43 41.48 18.26
N THR A 11 4.16 41.11 18.19
CA THR A 11 3.75 39.73 18.46
C THR A 11 4.06 38.86 17.24
N LEU A 12 5.12 38.09 17.31
CA LEU A 12 5.51 37.08 16.31
C LEU A 12 4.60 35.87 16.44
N MET A 13 3.55 35.83 15.64
CA MET A 13 2.70 34.64 15.49
C MET A 13 3.46 33.57 14.70
N LEU A 14 4.01 32.58 15.42
CA LEU A 14 4.61 31.39 14.82
C LEU A 14 3.49 30.46 14.35
N VAL A 15 3.10 30.57 13.07
CA VAL A 15 2.20 29.64 12.42
C VAL A 15 2.98 28.35 12.18
N LEU A 16 2.84 27.38 13.10
CA LEU A 16 3.24 25.99 12.86
C LEU A 16 2.27 25.42 11.81
N GLY A 17 2.57 25.66 10.54
CA GLY A 17 1.98 24.93 9.43
C GLY A 17 2.44 23.48 9.51
N GLY A 18 1.62 22.61 10.12
CA GLY A 18 1.80 21.18 10.04
C GLY A 18 1.70 20.74 8.58
N GLY A 19 2.83 20.66 7.88
CA GLY A 19 2.93 20.00 6.60
C GLY A 19 2.57 18.54 6.79
N VAL A 20 1.41 18.12 6.32
CA VAL A 20 1.11 16.70 6.09
C VAL A 20 2.16 16.20 5.12
N ALA A 21 3.09 15.41 5.62
CA ALA A 21 4.15 14.84 4.82
C ALA A 21 3.51 13.88 3.81
N HIS A 22 3.47 14.27 2.55
CA HIS A 22 3.19 13.39 1.43
C HIS A 22 4.42 12.49 1.18
N ALA A 23 4.71 11.61 2.14
CA ALA A 23 5.94 10.82 2.12
C ALA A 23 5.93 9.72 1.04
N GLU A 24 4.75 9.32 0.58
CA GLU A 24 4.60 8.11 -0.24
C GLU A 24 4.68 8.40 -1.76
N LYS A 25 4.22 9.54 -2.24
CA LYS A 25 4.53 10.01 -3.62
C LYS A 25 6.03 10.20 -3.86
N ALA A 26 6.79 10.40 -2.78
CA ALA A 26 8.23 10.47 -2.84
C ALA A 26 8.89 9.14 -3.24
N ASP A 27 8.25 7.99 -3.05
CA ASP A 27 8.82 6.67 -3.39
C ASP A 27 9.02 6.51 -4.90
N ARG A 28 8.17 7.13 -5.72
CA ARG A 28 8.30 7.11 -7.17
C ARG A 28 9.64 7.66 -7.67
N LEU A 29 10.19 8.65 -6.98
CA LEU A 29 11.45 9.32 -7.34
C LEU A 29 12.68 8.67 -6.70
N LYS A 30 12.50 7.71 -5.79
CA LYS A 30 13.63 7.04 -5.15
C LYS A 30 14.31 6.06 -6.10
N PRO A 31 15.63 5.90 -6.00
CA PRO A 31 16.34 4.86 -6.73
C PRO A 31 15.87 3.48 -6.28
N MET A 32 15.87 2.52 -7.21
CA MET A 32 15.69 1.11 -6.89
C MET A 32 17.03 0.53 -6.47
N GLN A 33 17.08 -0.03 -5.27
CA GLN A 33 18.22 -0.79 -4.75
C GLN A 33 17.94 -2.27 -4.95
N VAL A 34 18.91 -3.04 -5.44
CA VAL A 34 18.75 -4.46 -5.73
C VAL A 34 19.89 -5.26 -5.15
N GLU A 35 19.56 -6.39 -4.55
CA GLU A 35 20.50 -7.40 -4.03
C GLU A 35 20.15 -8.76 -4.66
N ALA A 36 21.18 -9.56 -4.97
CA ALA A 36 21.03 -10.89 -5.54
C ALA A 36 22.34 -11.69 -5.35
N ASP A 37 22.28 -13.01 -5.52
CA ASP A 37 23.47 -13.85 -5.45
C ASP A 37 24.40 -13.64 -6.65
N ARG A 38 23.85 -13.29 -7.81
CA ARG A 38 24.58 -13.02 -9.04
C ARG A 38 23.88 -11.95 -9.87
N MET A 39 24.68 -11.07 -10.48
CA MET A 39 24.22 -10.04 -11.42
C MET A 39 25.03 -10.12 -12.70
N GLN A 40 24.37 -9.90 -13.83
CA GLN A 40 24.96 -9.71 -15.14
C GLN A 40 24.37 -8.45 -15.77
N HIS A 41 25.20 -7.52 -16.19
CA HIS A 41 24.78 -6.30 -16.86
C HIS A 41 25.29 -6.27 -18.30
N ASN A 42 24.41 -5.91 -19.23
CA ASN A 42 24.72 -5.68 -20.63
C ASN A 42 24.50 -4.20 -20.94
N GLU A 43 25.60 -3.45 -21.01
CA GLU A 43 25.60 -2.01 -21.26
C GLU A 43 24.97 -1.66 -22.61
N GLY A 44 25.29 -2.43 -23.66
CA GLY A 44 24.77 -2.17 -25.02
C GLY A 44 23.26 -2.36 -25.16
N GLN A 45 22.68 -3.16 -24.29
CA GLN A 45 21.22 -3.42 -24.25
C GLN A 45 20.54 -2.70 -23.08
N GLN A 46 21.28 -2.06 -22.22
CA GLN A 46 20.78 -1.49 -20.95
C GLN A 46 19.96 -2.50 -20.14
N LEU A 47 20.43 -3.75 -20.12
CA LEU A 47 19.75 -4.90 -19.55
C LEU A 47 20.54 -5.46 -18.37
N THR A 48 19.88 -5.64 -17.24
CA THR A 48 20.46 -6.24 -16.04
C THR A 48 19.67 -7.49 -15.66
N ASP A 49 20.33 -8.62 -15.60
CA ASP A 49 19.80 -9.89 -15.09
C ASP A 49 20.36 -10.16 -13.70
N LEU A 50 19.48 -10.53 -12.77
CA LEU A 50 19.79 -10.85 -11.37
C LEU A 50 19.22 -12.23 -11.04
N PHE A 51 20.01 -13.04 -10.32
CA PHE A 51 19.70 -14.44 -10.04
C PHE A 51 19.97 -14.76 -8.58
N GLY A 52 19.08 -15.56 -7.99
CA GLY A 52 19.15 -16.09 -6.64
C GLY A 52 18.81 -15.04 -5.58
N ARG A 53 17.89 -15.36 -4.71
CA ARG A 53 17.46 -14.56 -3.54
C ARG A 53 17.31 -13.06 -3.82
N VAL A 54 16.75 -12.73 -4.98
CA VAL A 54 16.62 -11.33 -5.41
C VAL A 54 15.73 -10.57 -4.45
N GLN A 55 16.23 -9.42 -3.97
CA GLN A 55 15.48 -8.43 -3.24
C GLN A 55 15.67 -7.07 -3.90
N ALA A 56 14.55 -6.43 -4.26
CA ALA A 56 14.53 -5.06 -4.78
C ALA A 56 13.73 -4.16 -3.84
N VAL A 57 14.28 -2.98 -3.55
CA VAL A 57 13.67 -1.99 -2.66
C VAL A 57 13.62 -0.63 -3.35
N LYS A 58 12.44 -0.02 -3.36
CA LYS A 58 12.24 1.35 -3.86
C LYS A 58 11.30 2.10 -2.91
N GLY A 59 11.88 2.88 -2.01
CA GLY A 59 11.12 3.52 -0.94
C GLY A 59 10.46 2.50 -0.02
N THR A 60 9.14 2.49 0.05
CA THR A 60 8.38 1.51 0.84
C THR A 60 8.05 0.23 0.06
N LEU A 61 8.26 0.23 -1.28
CA LEU A 61 8.09 -0.94 -2.12
C LEU A 61 9.25 -1.92 -1.90
N VAL A 62 8.93 -3.13 -1.49
CA VAL A 62 9.86 -4.26 -1.36
C VAL A 62 9.38 -5.39 -2.26
N MET A 63 10.27 -5.95 -3.08
CA MET A 63 9.98 -7.10 -3.95
C MET A 63 10.99 -8.21 -3.70
N ARG A 64 10.54 -9.46 -3.75
CA ARG A 64 11.41 -10.66 -3.63
C ARG A 64 11.06 -11.67 -4.70
N ALA A 65 12.10 -12.25 -5.30
CA ALA A 65 11.98 -13.23 -6.37
C ALA A 65 13.22 -14.14 -6.44
N ALA A 66 13.14 -15.18 -7.24
CA ALA A 66 14.31 -16.01 -7.58
C ALA A 66 15.15 -15.38 -8.69
N ARG A 67 14.49 -14.70 -9.62
CA ARG A 67 15.13 -14.01 -10.74
C ARG A 67 14.46 -12.66 -10.96
N MET A 68 15.25 -11.68 -11.36
CA MET A 68 14.80 -10.37 -11.83
C MET A 68 15.55 -9.98 -13.09
N GLN A 69 14.86 -9.31 -14.00
CA GLN A 69 15.46 -8.65 -15.15
C GLN A 69 15.00 -7.21 -15.19
N VAL A 70 15.93 -6.29 -15.33
CA VAL A 70 15.64 -4.85 -15.46
C VAL A 70 16.09 -4.39 -16.84
N GLN A 71 15.17 -3.85 -17.60
CA GLN A 71 15.42 -3.13 -18.84
C GLN A 71 15.30 -1.63 -18.55
N GLN A 72 16.31 -0.87 -18.87
CA GLN A 72 16.28 0.60 -18.79
C GLN A 72 16.18 1.19 -20.18
N ASP A 73 15.36 2.23 -20.37
CA ASP A 73 15.29 2.98 -21.62
C ASP A 73 16.24 4.20 -21.60
N ASP A 74 16.37 4.89 -22.75
CA ASP A 74 17.23 6.06 -22.92
C ASP A 74 16.82 7.25 -22.02
N LYS A 75 15.63 7.22 -21.42
CA LYS A 75 15.13 8.23 -20.48
C LYS A 75 15.34 7.85 -19.02
N GLY A 76 16.01 6.70 -18.78
CA GLY A 76 16.23 6.16 -17.44
C GLY A 76 15.01 5.49 -16.82
N GLN A 77 13.95 5.23 -17.59
CA GLN A 77 12.77 4.52 -17.10
C GLN A 77 13.04 3.02 -17.08
N GLN A 78 12.53 2.34 -16.07
CA GLN A 78 12.85 0.95 -15.83
C GLN A 78 11.59 0.08 -15.91
N LEU A 79 11.71 -1.01 -16.67
CA LEU A 79 10.78 -2.13 -16.67
C LEU A 79 11.46 -3.31 -15.99
N ALA A 80 10.97 -3.70 -14.82
CA ALA A 80 11.50 -4.80 -14.04
C ALA A 80 10.56 -6.00 -14.09
N ARG A 81 11.07 -7.18 -14.44
CA ARG A 81 10.34 -8.46 -14.47
C ARG A 81 10.90 -9.39 -13.43
N PHE A 82 10.03 -10.12 -12.77
CA PHE A 82 10.35 -11.00 -11.66
C PHE A 82 9.75 -12.38 -11.88
N TRP A 83 10.51 -13.41 -11.55
CA TRP A 83 10.10 -14.80 -11.63
C TRP A 83 10.39 -15.53 -10.33
N ALA A 84 9.47 -16.40 -9.94
CA ALA A 84 9.62 -17.26 -8.78
C ALA A 84 10.35 -18.56 -9.15
N GLU A 85 10.88 -19.28 -8.14
CA GLU A 85 11.27 -20.67 -8.28
C GLU A 85 10.03 -21.57 -8.45
N PRO A 86 10.21 -22.77 -9.06
CA PRO A 86 9.14 -23.75 -9.12
C PRO A 86 8.56 -24.06 -7.73
N GLY A 87 7.26 -23.87 -7.58
CA GLY A 87 6.55 -24.09 -6.31
C GLY A 87 6.42 -22.85 -5.43
N GLU A 88 7.20 -21.81 -5.65
CA GLU A 88 7.15 -20.54 -4.94
C GLU A 88 6.35 -19.46 -5.67
N ARG A 89 6.29 -18.27 -5.09
CA ARG A 89 5.71 -17.08 -5.71
C ARG A 89 6.63 -15.88 -5.51
N VAL A 90 6.65 -14.99 -6.49
CA VAL A 90 7.16 -13.63 -6.32
C VAL A 90 6.33 -12.94 -5.26
N PHE A 91 6.95 -12.14 -4.46
CA PHE A 91 6.30 -11.35 -3.40
C PHE A 91 6.59 -9.87 -3.59
N PHE A 92 5.57 -9.02 -3.37
CA PHE A 92 5.78 -7.60 -3.15
C PHE A 92 5.00 -7.10 -1.93
N ARG A 93 5.49 -6.03 -1.32
CA ARG A 93 4.82 -5.28 -0.26
C ARG A 93 5.10 -3.80 -0.45
N GLN A 94 4.07 -2.98 -0.24
CA GLN A 94 4.18 -1.53 -0.30
C GLN A 94 3.23 -0.87 0.70
N LYS A 95 3.66 0.26 1.27
CA LYS A 95 2.77 1.09 2.09
C LYS A 95 1.83 1.88 1.18
N ARG A 96 0.55 1.93 1.51
CA ARG A 96 -0.45 2.69 0.79
C ARG A 96 -0.37 4.18 1.15
N GLU A 97 -0.69 5.05 0.19
CA GLU A 97 -0.61 6.49 0.38
C GLU A 97 -1.66 7.00 1.38
N GLY A 98 -1.26 7.89 2.29
CA GLY A 98 -2.18 8.60 3.19
C GLY A 98 -2.84 7.76 4.29
N VAL A 99 -2.54 6.46 4.37
CA VAL A 99 -3.14 5.55 5.36
C VAL A 99 -2.10 4.63 5.98
N ASP A 100 -2.36 4.14 7.19
CA ASP A 100 -1.49 3.13 7.83
C ASP A 100 -1.91 1.71 7.40
N GLU A 101 -1.86 1.49 6.10
CA GLU A 101 -2.17 0.22 5.47
C GLU A 101 -1.03 -0.22 4.56
N PHE A 102 -0.91 -1.53 4.37
CA PHE A 102 0.00 -2.11 3.41
C PHE A 102 -0.78 -2.91 2.38
N ILE A 103 -0.30 -2.89 1.14
CA ILE A 103 -0.68 -3.83 0.11
C ILE A 103 0.43 -4.85 -0.05
N GLU A 104 0.09 -6.12 -0.04
CA GLU A 104 0.97 -7.23 -0.37
C GLU A 104 0.43 -7.98 -1.56
N GLY A 105 1.32 -8.52 -2.39
CA GLY A 105 0.92 -9.34 -3.51
C GLY A 105 1.88 -10.49 -3.76
N GLU A 106 1.33 -11.56 -4.29
CA GLU A 106 2.06 -12.77 -4.68
C GLU A 106 1.56 -13.28 -6.03
N ALA A 107 2.48 -13.81 -6.84
CA ALA A 107 2.17 -14.41 -8.14
C ALA A 107 3.31 -15.32 -8.62
N LEU A 108 3.13 -16.04 -9.72
CA LEU A 108 4.23 -16.77 -10.36
C LEU A 108 5.22 -15.82 -11.04
N GLU A 109 4.70 -14.72 -11.59
CA GLU A 109 5.49 -13.66 -12.23
C GLU A 109 4.96 -12.29 -11.83
N ALA A 110 5.85 -11.31 -11.76
CA ALA A 110 5.47 -9.91 -11.58
C ALA A 110 6.25 -9.01 -12.56
N GLU A 111 5.63 -7.89 -12.91
CA GLU A 111 6.25 -6.84 -13.71
C GLU A 111 5.99 -5.50 -13.03
N TYR A 112 7.04 -4.69 -12.85
CA TYR A 112 6.95 -3.33 -12.36
C TYR A 112 7.44 -2.36 -13.42
N ASP A 113 6.55 -1.45 -13.81
CA ASP A 113 6.80 -0.36 -14.74
C ASP A 113 6.98 0.94 -13.95
N SER A 114 8.20 1.47 -13.93
CA SER A 114 8.53 2.68 -13.16
C SER A 114 7.94 3.96 -13.76
N GLN A 115 7.65 3.97 -15.06
CA GLN A 115 7.03 5.11 -15.75
C GLN A 115 5.57 5.26 -15.35
N LEU A 116 4.84 4.14 -15.39
CA LEU A 116 3.42 4.08 -15.08
C LEU A 116 3.13 3.91 -13.58
N ASP A 117 4.18 3.66 -12.79
CA ASP A 117 4.11 3.28 -11.39
C ASP A 117 3.08 2.15 -11.18
N ARG A 118 3.27 1.09 -11.96
CA ARG A 118 2.31 0.01 -12.12
C ARG A 118 2.95 -1.35 -11.85
N MET A 119 2.29 -2.14 -11.03
CA MET A 119 2.60 -3.55 -10.79
C MET A 119 1.61 -4.45 -11.51
N VAL A 120 2.11 -5.45 -12.22
CA VAL A 120 1.31 -6.51 -12.84
C VAL A 120 1.72 -7.84 -12.22
N LEU A 121 0.78 -8.56 -11.65
CA LEU A 121 0.93 -9.90 -11.11
C LEU A 121 0.28 -10.89 -12.06
N THR A 122 0.98 -11.95 -12.44
CA THR A 122 0.48 -12.94 -13.40
C THR A 122 0.69 -14.35 -12.89
N GLY A 123 -0.34 -15.19 -13.02
CA GLY A 123 -0.34 -16.58 -12.60
C GLY A 123 -0.55 -16.76 -11.10
N ARG A 124 -1.68 -17.33 -10.70
CA ARG A 124 -2.05 -17.55 -9.30
C ARG A 124 -1.92 -16.26 -8.47
N ALA A 125 -2.32 -15.13 -9.06
CA ALA A 125 -2.16 -13.82 -8.46
C ALA A 125 -3.05 -13.67 -7.23
N GLU A 126 -2.49 -13.12 -6.18
CA GLU A 126 -3.14 -12.81 -4.91
C GLU A 126 -2.71 -11.43 -4.45
N VAL A 127 -3.65 -10.63 -3.97
CA VAL A 127 -3.39 -9.35 -3.29
C VAL A 127 -4.10 -9.35 -1.95
N ARG A 128 -3.40 -8.89 -0.93
CA ARG A 128 -3.90 -8.68 0.44
C ARG A 128 -3.74 -7.23 0.84
N ILE A 129 -4.76 -6.67 1.48
CA ILE A 129 -4.66 -5.39 2.17
C ILE A 129 -4.52 -5.67 3.66
N LEU A 130 -3.48 -5.11 4.27
CA LEU A 130 -3.24 -5.21 5.70
C LEU A 130 -3.57 -3.87 6.38
N ARG A 131 -4.42 -3.93 7.40
CA ARG A 131 -4.75 -2.81 8.30
C ARG A 131 -4.24 -3.15 9.69
N GLU A 132 -3.50 -2.24 10.32
CA GLU A 132 -2.91 -2.48 11.65
C GLU A 132 -2.12 -3.80 11.73
N GLY A 133 -1.41 -4.15 10.65
CA GLY A 133 -0.63 -5.38 10.55
C GLY A 133 -1.44 -6.67 10.38
N ARG A 134 -2.77 -6.60 10.28
CA ARG A 134 -3.66 -7.76 10.07
C ARG A 134 -4.24 -7.76 8.67
N GLN A 135 -4.38 -8.95 8.09
CA GLN A 135 -5.06 -9.10 6.80
C GLN A 135 -6.53 -8.67 6.95
N ALA A 136 -6.91 -7.64 6.18
CA ALA A 136 -8.28 -7.15 6.11
C ALA A 136 -8.97 -7.69 4.85
N ASP A 137 -8.38 -7.46 3.68
CA ASP A 137 -8.96 -7.86 2.41
C ASP A 137 -8.05 -8.87 1.70
N GLN A 138 -8.64 -9.75 0.90
CA GLN A 138 -7.94 -10.71 0.05
C GLN A 138 -8.62 -10.81 -1.31
N ILE A 139 -7.83 -10.71 -2.36
CA ILE A 139 -8.30 -10.75 -3.75
C ILE A 139 -7.45 -11.76 -4.52
N LEU A 140 -8.11 -12.68 -5.21
CA LEU A 140 -7.50 -13.74 -5.99
C LEU A 140 -7.92 -13.64 -7.45
N GLY A 141 -6.96 -13.79 -8.35
CA GLY A 141 -7.17 -13.78 -9.80
C GLY A 141 -6.06 -14.50 -10.56
N GLN A 142 -6.16 -14.54 -11.88
CA GLN A 142 -5.06 -15.02 -12.72
C GLN A 142 -4.11 -13.88 -13.10
N ARG A 143 -4.66 -12.68 -13.21
CA ARG A 143 -3.89 -11.47 -13.44
C ARG A 143 -4.46 -10.35 -12.57
N ILE A 144 -3.58 -9.61 -11.89
CA ILE A 144 -3.93 -8.43 -11.10
C ILE A 144 -3.01 -7.30 -11.55
N VAL A 145 -3.61 -6.16 -11.90
CA VAL A 145 -2.90 -4.93 -12.23
C VAL A 145 -3.16 -3.93 -11.12
N TYR A 146 -2.13 -3.51 -10.43
CA TYR A 146 -2.17 -2.46 -9.43
C TYR A 146 -1.47 -1.21 -9.97
N ASN A 147 -2.21 -0.12 -10.06
CA ASN A 147 -1.66 1.20 -10.35
C ASN A 147 -1.44 1.91 -9.01
N ASN A 148 -0.18 2.13 -8.67
CA ASN A 148 0.21 2.68 -7.38
C ASN A 148 -0.18 4.16 -7.23
N SER A 149 -0.07 4.93 -8.33
CA SER A 149 -0.41 6.37 -8.32
C SER A 149 -1.90 6.66 -8.13
N THR A 150 -2.78 5.75 -8.58
CA THR A 150 -4.25 5.88 -8.47
C THR A 150 -4.86 4.94 -7.45
N GLU A 151 -4.06 4.03 -6.88
CA GLU A 151 -4.49 2.94 -5.99
C GLU A 151 -5.58 2.02 -6.58
N VAL A 152 -5.70 1.97 -7.91
CA VAL A 152 -6.70 1.14 -8.59
C VAL A 152 -6.17 -0.26 -8.82
N LEU A 153 -6.97 -1.25 -8.43
CA LEU A 153 -6.78 -2.66 -8.71
C LEU A 153 -7.72 -3.10 -9.82
N ASN A 154 -7.16 -3.67 -10.89
CA ASN A 154 -7.92 -4.37 -11.93
C ASN A 154 -7.58 -5.86 -11.85
N ILE A 155 -8.60 -6.70 -11.75
CA ILE A 155 -8.44 -8.13 -11.51
C ILE A 155 -9.11 -8.91 -12.62
N ASP A 156 -8.35 -9.79 -13.27
CA ASP A 156 -8.82 -10.68 -14.32
C ASP A 156 -8.77 -12.13 -13.86
N GLY A 157 -9.85 -12.87 -14.09
CA GLY A 157 -9.90 -14.32 -13.87
C GLY A 157 -9.16 -15.12 -14.95
N LYS A 158 -8.78 -14.47 -16.06
CA LYS A 158 -8.02 -15.07 -17.16
C LYS A 158 -6.80 -14.22 -17.49
N THR A 159 -5.72 -14.88 -17.90
CA THR A 159 -4.57 -14.16 -18.46
C THR A 159 -4.85 -13.90 -19.94
N PRO A 160 -4.70 -12.67 -20.44
CA PRO A 160 -4.86 -12.38 -21.87
C PRO A 160 -3.91 -13.27 -22.70
N GLY A 161 -4.44 -13.91 -23.74
CA GLY A 161 -3.67 -14.76 -24.65
C GLY A 161 -3.33 -16.17 -24.14
N ALA A 162 -3.68 -16.52 -22.90
CA ALA A 162 -3.51 -17.90 -22.42
C ALA A 162 -4.63 -18.79 -22.99
N ALA A 163 -4.26 -19.94 -23.57
CA ALA A 163 -5.21 -20.98 -23.90
C ALA A 163 -5.96 -21.42 -22.65
N ALA A 164 -7.28 -21.68 -22.76
CA ALA A 164 -8.13 -22.05 -21.64
C ALA A 164 -7.75 -23.45 -21.14
N VAL A 165 -6.82 -23.52 -20.17
CA VAL A 165 -6.32 -24.80 -19.64
C VAL A 165 -7.04 -25.24 -18.36
N ASP A 166 -7.75 -24.34 -17.67
CA ASP A 166 -8.50 -24.69 -16.46
C ASP A 166 -9.66 -23.72 -16.23
N THR A 167 -10.88 -24.16 -16.55
CA THR A 167 -12.10 -23.38 -16.37
C THR A 167 -12.48 -23.19 -14.89
N SER A 168 -11.93 -23.95 -13.96
CA SER A 168 -12.23 -23.83 -12.53
C SER A 168 -11.60 -22.59 -11.88
N ARG A 169 -10.57 -21.97 -12.51
CA ARG A 169 -9.85 -20.80 -12.01
C ARG A 169 -10.08 -19.53 -12.82
N THR A 170 -11.14 -19.47 -13.61
CA THR A 170 -11.44 -18.31 -14.45
C THR A 170 -12.20 -17.19 -13.72
N ARG A 171 -12.52 -17.38 -12.45
CA ARG A 171 -13.28 -16.41 -11.65
C ARG A 171 -12.36 -15.66 -10.69
N VAL A 172 -12.63 -14.38 -10.54
CA VAL A 172 -12.07 -13.55 -9.47
C VAL A 172 -12.79 -13.91 -8.16
N ARG A 173 -12.02 -13.99 -7.07
CA ARG A 173 -12.56 -14.11 -5.72
C ARG A 173 -12.04 -12.96 -4.87
N ALA A 174 -12.93 -12.33 -4.11
CA ALA A 174 -12.57 -11.30 -3.14
C ALA A 174 -13.24 -11.59 -1.80
N VAL A 175 -12.49 -11.39 -0.71
CA VAL A 175 -13.00 -11.28 0.66
C VAL A 175 -12.70 -9.85 1.09
N LEU A 176 -13.74 -9.09 1.37
CA LEU A 176 -13.64 -7.67 1.72
C LEU A 176 -14.18 -7.48 3.14
N SER A 177 -13.33 -6.98 4.03
CA SER A 177 -13.72 -6.68 5.40
C SER A 177 -14.30 -5.27 5.49
N PRO A 178 -15.38 -5.06 6.24
CA PRO A 178 -15.88 -3.72 6.50
C PRO A 178 -14.77 -2.85 7.08
N LYS A 179 -14.58 -1.67 6.53
CA LYS A 179 -13.71 -0.67 7.15
C LYS A 179 -14.43 -0.22 8.43
N ALA A 180 -13.82 -0.45 9.61
CA ALA A 180 -14.36 0.07 10.86
C ALA A 180 -14.61 1.57 10.66
N ALA A 181 -15.86 2.02 10.89
CA ALA A 181 -16.12 3.44 10.95
C ALA A 181 -15.19 4.00 12.02
N ALA A 182 -14.45 5.06 11.69
CA ALA A 182 -13.64 5.75 12.68
C ALA A 182 -14.55 5.98 13.89
N SER A 183 -14.21 5.41 15.04
CA SER A 183 -15.00 5.52 16.25
C SER A 183 -15.21 7.00 16.50
N ALA A 184 -16.44 7.48 16.31
CA ALA A 184 -16.80 8.81 16.75
C ALA A 184 -16.38 8.88 18.22
N PRO A 185 -15.74 9.97 18.68
CA PRO A 185 -15.38 10.10 20.08
C PRO A 185 -16.66 9.82 20.87
N ALA A 186 -16.58 8.85 21.78
CA ALA A 186 -17.71 8.43 22.59
C ALA A 186 -18.27 9.70 23.25
N ALA A 187 -19.43 10.14 22.77
CA ALA A 187 -20.14 11.21 23.40
C ALA A 187 -20.38 10.72 24.83
N SER A 188 -19.78 11.40 25.81
CA SER A 188 -19.95 11.11 27.22
C SER A 188 -21.45 11.03 27.50
N ALA A 189 -21.93 9.82 27.78
CA ALA A 189 -23.33 9.64 28.14
C ALA A 189 -23.63 10.57 29.31
N PRO A 190 -24.69 11.38 29.26
CA PRO A 190 -25.05 12.22 30.36
C PRO A 190 -25.29 11.34 31.63
N PRO A 191 -24.86 11.77 32.81
CA PRO A 191 -25.01 10.97 34.00
C PRO A 191 -26.50 10.69 34.25
N LEU A 192 -26.85 9.41 34.40
CA LEU A 192 -28.21 9.00 34.80
C LEU A 192 -28.56 9.64 36.13
N ARG A 193 -29.54 10.54 36.11
CA ARG A 193 -30.12 11.08 37.36
C ARG A 193 -30.87 9.94 38.04
N SER A 194 -30.48 9.63 39.26
CA SER A 194 -31.24 8.73 40.12
C SER A 194 -32.64 9.31 40.35
N SER A 195 -33.68 8.56 39.98
CA SER A 195 -35.06 8.91 40.30
C SER A 195 -35.25 8.83 41.84
N PRO A 196 -35.89 9.81 42.46
CA PRO A 196 -36.22 9.69 43.88
C PRO A 196 -37.20 8.53 44.08
N SER A 197 -36.91 7.67 45.06
CA SER A 197 -37.76 6.56 45.45
C SER A 197 -39.15 7.07 45.86
N LEU A 198 -40.18 6.51 45.25
CA LEU A 198 -41.58 6.71 45.71
C LEU A 198 -41.71 6.12 47.10
N SER A 199 -41.85 7.01 48.07
CA SER A 199 -42.22 6.68 49.46
C SER A 199 -43.57 5.97 49.46
N ALA A 200 -43.61 4.79 50.02
CA ALA A 200 -44.83 4.02 50.22
C ALA A 200 -45.81 4.80 51.11
N GLY A 201 -46.92 5.17 50.51
CA GLY A 201 -48.03 5.81 51.21
C GLY A 201 -48.66 4.91 52.30
N GLU A 202 -48.73 5.47 53.39
CA GLU A 202 -49.35 5.18 54.64
C GLU A 202 -50.76 4.59 54.54
N ARG A 203 -50.98 3.43 55.15
CA ARG A 203 -52.33 2.89 55.42
C ARG A 203 -52.89 3.57 56.70
N ARG A 204 -54.08 4.03 56.62
CA ARG A 204 -54.91 4.40 57.79
C ARG A 204 -56.21 3.60 57.82
N PRO A 205 -56.78 3.49 59.03
CA PRO A 205 -57.53 2.35 59.53
C PRO A 205 -58.95 2.27 59.05
#